data_81488bb53a8841584ed9b96ea86b197e
#
_entry.id   81488bb53a8841584ed9b96ea86b197e
#
_cell.length_a   1.000
_cell.length_b   1.000
_cell.length_c   1.000
_cell.angle_alpha   90.00
_cell.angle_beta   90.00
_cell.angle_gamma   90.00
#
_symmetry.space_group_name_H-M   'P 1'
#
loop_
_entity.id
_entity.type
_entity.pdbx_description
1 polymer ?
#
loop_
_entity_poly.entity_id
_entity_poly.type
_entity_poly.pdbx_seq_one_letter_code
_entity_poly.pdbx_strand_id
1 'polypeptide(L)'
;MLLGFKEYETQAQHLAEALGLPYAMVGVHRFPDGESKVTLPGRLPVHVVFCRSLDHPDDKLIQLLLAATTARKLGAQRLTLVAPYLCYMRQDTAFAVGEAVSQPIIGRFLAGLFDDVITVDPHLHRTHDFADAVPAAHVMALSANAAMAEFLHSYRAAHYESHADIILLGPDSESKQWVRSLAEANGLEYGVAHKQRLGDREILVTLPDLDLVANTVVVVDDVISSGETIAVTARACLERGAKSVDVLVTHPLFAQGAIERLRQAGVGEIWSTDSIPHPSNCIVLTNLIAEAVQRIV
;
A
#
# COMPACT_ATOMS: atom_id res chain seq x y z
N MET A 1 15.47 1.87 -18.73
CA MET A 1 14.44 0.87 -19.15
C MET A 1 13.69 0.43 -17.93
N LEU A 2 12.37 0.30 -18.04
CA LEU A 2 11.53 -0.24 -16.96
C LEU A 2 11.16 -1.69 -17.26
N LEU A 3 11.35 -2.57 -16.26
CA LEU A 3 10.97 -3.97 -16.29
C LEU A 3 9.79 -4.21 -15.35
N GLY A 4 8.64 -4.62 -15.93
CA GLY A 4 7.42 -4.95 -15.19
C GLY A 4 7.20 -6.45 -15.09
N PHE A 5 6.27 -6.85 -14.22
CA PHE A 5 5.82 -8.22 -14.04
C PHE A 5 4.33 -8.32 -14.38
N LYS A 6 3.89 -9.52 -14.77
CA LYS A 6 2.54 -9.74 -15.32
C LYS A 6 1.41 -9.26 -14.40
N GLU A 7 1.54 -9.51 -13.12
CA GLU A 7 0.51 -9.16 -12.14
C GLU A 7 0.40 -7.65 -11.86
N TYR A 8 1.40 -6.85 -12.28
CA TYR A 8 1.43 -5.38 -12.13
C TYR A 8 1.71 -4.68 -13.48
N GLU A 9 1.37 -5.33 -14.59
CA GLU A 9 1.72 -4.90 -15.94
C GLU A 9 1.18 -3.52 -16.30
N THR A 10 -0.11 -3.30 -16.10
CA THR A 10 -0.78 -2.05 -16.47
C THR A 10 -0.16 -0.84 -15.78
N GLN A 11 0.04 -0.90 -14.48
CA GLN A 11 0.63 0.18 -13.70
C GLN A 11 2.11 0.41 -14.07
N ALA A 12 2.85 -0.67 -14.32
CA ALA A 12 4.25 -0.58 -14.75
C ALA A 12 4.38 0.04 -16.17
N GLN A 13 3.45 -0.24 -17.08
CA GLN A 13 3.40 0.40 -18.39
C GLN A 13 3.10 1.90 -18.29
N HIS A 14 2.07 2.28 -17.50
CA HIS A 14 1.75 3.69 -17.26
C HIS A 14 2.94 4.43 -16.63
N LEU A 15 3.65 3.80 -15.71
CA LEU A 15 4.86 4.40 -15.12
C LEU A 15 5.97 4.56 -16.16
N ALA A 16 6.19 3.57 -17.02
CA ALA A 16 7.18 3.66 -18.10
C ALA A 16 6.86 4.78 -19.08
N GLU A 17 5.58 4.93 -19.45
CA GLU A 17 5.08 6.02 -20.32
C GLU A 17 5.30 7.39 -19.66
N ALA A 18 4.92 7.56 -18.39
CA ALA A 18 5.11 8.80 -17.66
C ALA A 18 6.59 9.21 -17.52
N LEU A 19 7.49 8.22 -17.47
CA LEU A 19 8.94 8.41 -17.39
C LEU A 19 9.61 8.56 -18.78
N GLY A 20 8.90 8.29 -19.87
CA GLY A 20 9.50 8.21 -21.20
C GLY A 20 10.52 7.07 -21.33
N LEU A 21 10.40 6.02 -20.55
CA LEU A 21 11.33 4.88 -20.54
C LEU A 21 10.83 3.73 -21.44
N PRO A 22 11.73 3.04 -22.17
CA PRO A 22 11.36 1.77 -22.80
C PRO A 22 10.86 0.78 -21.74
N TYR A 23 9.75 0.11 -22.05
CA TYR A 23 9.16 -0.94 -21.23
C TYR A 23 9.48 -2.33 -21.77
N ALA A 24 9.71 -3.28 -20.86
CA ALA A 24 9.71 -4.70 -21.19
C ALA A 24 9.17 -5.52 -20.02
N MET A 25 8.55 -6.65 -20.33
CA MET A 25 8.05 -7.58 -19.34
C MET A 25 9.12 -8.60 -18.95
N VAL A 26 9.26 -8.85 -17.66
CA VAL A 26 10.01 -9.99 -17.12
C VAL A 26 9.19 -11.26 -17.36
N GLY A 27 9.74 -12.19 -18.15
CA GLY A 27 9.12 -13.49 -18.35
C GLY A 27 9.29 -14.35 -17.10
N VAL A 28 8.18 -14.82 -16.53
CA VAL A 28 8.18 -15.76 -15.41
C VAL A 28 7.41 -17.01 -15.84
N HIS A 29 8.09 -18.15 -15.78
CA HIS A 29 7.48 -19.46 -15.96
C HIS A 29 7.57 -20.24 -14.65
N ARG A 30 6.45 -20.74 -14.14
CA ARG A 30 6.40 -21.58 -12.95
C ARG A 30 6.33 -23.04 -13.36
N PHE A 31 7.28 -23.82 -12.87
CA PHE A 31 7.30 -25.28 -13.05
C PHE A 31 6.29 -25.97 -12.13
N PRO A 32 5.88 -27.21 -12.45
CA PRO A 32 4.92 -27.95 -11.61
C PRO A 32 5.37 -28.22 -10.18
N ASP A 33 6.68 -28.27 -9.94
CA ASP A 33 7.31 -28.43 -8.61
C ASP A 33 7.36 -27.12 -7.80
N GLY A 34 6.92 -25.99 -8.42
CA GLY A 34 6.86 -24.66 -7.79
C GLY A 34 8.08 -23.79 -8.06
N GLU A 35 9.14 -24.28 -8.71
CA GLU A 35 10.27 -23.44 -9.09
C GLU A 35 9.90 -22.42 -10.18
N SER A 36 10.60 -21.28 -10.17
CA SER A 36 10.43 -20.23 -11.17
C SER A 36 11.62 -20.13 -12.12
N LYS A 37 11.35 -20.11 -13.43
CA LYS A 37 12.31 -19.67 -14.44
C LYS A 37 12.02 -18.21 -14.81
N VAL A 38 13.03 -17.35 -14.64
CA VAL A 38 12.94 -15.92 -14.96
C VAL A 38 13.73 -15.63 -16.24
N THR A 39 13.13 -14.84 -17.15
CA THR A 39 13.74 -14.43 -18.42
C THR A 39 13.67 -12.92 -18.56
N LEU A 40 14.82 -12.29 -18.84
CA LEU A 40 14.94 -10.86 -19.12
C LEU A 40 15.22 -10.61 -20.60
N PRO A 41 15.00 -9.36 -21.12
CA PRO A 41 15.49 -8.96 -22.42
C PRO A 41 17.01 -9.18 -22.54
N GLY A 42 17.46 -9.63 -23.72
CA GLY A 42 18.88 -10.03 -23.93
C GLY A 42 19.89 -8.87 -23.86
N ARG A 43 19.41 -7.62 -23.89
CA ARG A 43 20.24 -6.39 -23.75
C ARG A 43 19.57 -5.46 -22.76
N LEU A 44 20.30 -5.02 -21.76
CA LEU A 44 19.82 -4.06 -20.76
C LEU A 44 20.71 -2.80 -20.78
N PRO A 45 20.13 -1.62 -20.50
CA PRO A 45 20.92 -0.41 -20.29
C PRO A 45 21.65 -0.44 -18.96
N VAL A 46 22.53 0.53 -18.75
CA VAL A 46 23.30 0.70 -17.50
C VAL A 46 22.36 0.83 -16.28
N HIS A 47 21.24 1.54 -16.43
CA HIS A 47 20.22 1.71 -15.37
C HIS A 47 18.92 1.00 -15.74
N VAL A 48 18.46 0.14 -14.84
CA VAL A 48 17.21 -0.64 -14.97
C VAL A 48 16.32 -0.37 -13.77
N VAL A 49 15.06 -0.05 -14.04
CA VAL A 49 14.01 0.12 -13.03
C VAL A 49 13.12 -1.11 -13.04
N PHE A 50 13.02 -1.81 -11.94
CA PHE A 50 12.04 -2.89 -11.72
C PHE A 50 10.80 -2.29 -11.07
N CYS A 51 9.61 -2.58 -11.61
CA CYS A 51 8.34 -2.14 -11.05
C CYS A 51 7.48 -3.36 -10.71
N ARG A 52 7.22 -3.57 -9.42
CA ARG A 52 6.47 -4.71 -8.93
C ARG A 52 5.86 -4.44 -7.56
N SER A 53 4.56 -4.61 -7.40
CA SER A 53 3.93 -4.63 -6.07
C SER A 53 4.19 -5.96 -5.37
N LEU A 54 4.55 -5.91 -4.07
CA LEU A 54 5.02 -7.07 -3.30
C LEU A 54 3.95 -7.66 -2.36
N ASP A 55 2.68 -7.61 -2.75
CA ASP A 55 1.61 -8.44 -2.19
C ASP A 55 1.88 -9.92 -2.49
N HIS A 56 1.50 -10.85 -1.61
CA HIS A 56 1.84 -12.29 -1.73
C HIS A 56 3.33 -12.52 -2.06
N PRO A 57 4.26 -12.15 -1.15
CA PRO A 57 5.63 -11.79 -1.50
C PRO A 57 6.59 -12.96 -1.78
N ASP A 58 6.39 -14.15 -1.24
CA ASP A 58 7.42 -15.18 -1.15
C ASP A 58 7.97 -15.59 -2.52
N ASP A 59 7.09 -15.93 -3.46
CA ASP A 59 7.49 -16.24 -4.84
C ASP A 59 8.08 -15.00 -5.53
N LYS A 60 7.51 -13.81 -5.28
CA LYS A 60 7.95 -12.55 -5.89
C LYS A 60 9.37 -12.18 -5.47
N LEU A 61 9.74 -12.39 -4.21
CA LEU A 61 11.09 -12.12 -3.70
C LEU A 61 12.14 -13.03 -4.35
N ILE A 62 11.85 -14.31 -4.51
CA ILE A 62 12.74 -15.23 -5.24
C ILE A 62 12.88 -14.84 -6.71
N GLN A 63 11.78 -14.46 -7.36
CA GLN A 63 11.80 -13.99 -8.75
C GLN A 63 12.58 -12.68 -8.90
N LEU A 64 12.50 -11.75 -7.94
CA LEU A 64 13.30 -10.53 -7.92
C LEU A 64 14.80 -10.84 -7.74
N LEU A 65 15.16 -11.80 -6.86
CA LEU A 65 16.54 -12.24 -6.71
C LEU A 65 17.11 -12.75 -8.04
N LEU A 66 16.37 -13.63 -8.74
CA LEU A 66 16.78 -14.18 -10.02
C LEU A 66 16.88 -13.09 -11.10
N ALA A 67 15.89 -12.17 -11.15
CA ALA A 67 15.85 -11.09 -12.13
C ALA A 67 16.98 -10.06 -11.89
N ALA A 68 17.15 -9.56 -10.68
CA ALA A 68 18.18 -8.57 -10.34
C ALA A 68 19.59 -9.11 -10.58
N THR A 69 19.85 -10.34 -10.12
CA THR A 69 21.15 -11.02 -10.35
C THR A 69 21.43 -11.20 -11.84
N THR A 70 20.42 -11.59 -12.62
CA THR A 70 20.54 -11.73 -14.08
C THR A 70 20.77 -10.39 -14.76
N ALA A 71 20.06 -9.32 -14.34
CA ALA A 71 20.25 -7.98 -14.88
C ALA A 71 21.70 -7.48 -14.68
N ARG A 72 22.30 -7.71 -13.50
CA ARG A 72 23.71 -7.40 -13.24
C ARG A 72 24.66 -8.17 -14.19
N LYS A 73 24.40 -9.46 -14.41
CA LYS A 73 25.18 -10.28 -15.37
C LYS A 73 25.05 -9.80 -16.81
N LEU A 74 23.90 -9.23 -17.17
CA LEU A 74 23.66 -8.62 -18.50
C LEU A 74 24.20 -7.19 -18.63
N GLY A 75 24.91 -6.68 -17.63
CA GLY A 75 25.63 -5.41 -17.69
C GLY A 75 24.94 -4.21 -17.04
N ALA A 76 23.79 -4.40 -16.39
CA ALA A 76 23.16 -3.31 -15.60
C ALA A 76 24.05 -2.96 -14.40
N GLN A 77 24.38 -1.67 -14.24
CA GLN A 77 25.23 -1.16 -13.17
C GLN A 77 24.42 -0.54 -12.02
N ARG A 78 23.20 -0.06 -12.31
CA ARG A 78 22.26 0.48 -11.31
C ARG A 78 20.91 -0.18 -11.45
N LEU A 79 20.36 -0.64 -10.33
CA LEU A 79 19.04 -1.26 -10.24
C LEU A 79 18.18 -0.49 -9.24
N THR A 80 17.05 0.01 -9.70
CA THR A 80 16.03 0.64 -8.85
C THR A 80 14.83 -0.30 -8.73
N LEU A 81 14.37 -0.56 -7.51
CA LEU A 81 13.10 -1.22 -7.25
C LEU A 81 12.02 -0.19 -6.94
N VAL A 82 10.96 -0.18 -7.72
CA VAL A 82 9.69 0.48 -7.41
C VAL A 82 8.74 -0.61 -6.93
N ALA A 83 8.49 -0.63 -5.63
CA ALA A 83 7.53 -1.53 -4.99
C ALA A 83 6.42 -0.71 -4.33
N PRO A 84 5.32 -0.36 -5.06
CA PRO A 84 4.27 0.49 -4.51
C PRO A 84 3.69 -0.06 -3.20
N TYR A 85 3.48 -1.37 -3.09
CA TYR A 85 3.33 -2.05 -1.81
C TYR A 85 4.60 -2.81 -1.46
N LEU A 86 5.16 -2.53 -0.26
CA LEU A 86 6.34 -3.20 0.27
C LEU A 86 5.95 -4.20 1.36
N CYS A 87 6.31 -5.45 1.12
CA CYS A 87 6.00 -6.56 2.02
C CYS A 87 6.87 -6.60 3.28
N TYR A 88 6.45 -7.38 4.28
CA TYR A 88 7.18 -7.68 5.52
C TYR A 88 7.51 -6.47 6.41
N MET A 89 6.87 -5.32 6.19
CA MET A 89 7.12 -4.12 7.00
C MET A 89 6.36 -4.12 8.34
N ARG A 90 5.33 -4.97 8.50
CA ARG A 90 4.48 -5.01 9.69
C ARG A 90 5.12 -5.63 10.93
N GLN A 91 6.13 -6.49 10.76
CA GLN A 91 6.80 -7.16 11.87
C GLN A 91 8.18 -6.55 12.10
N ASP A 92 8.19 -5.47 12.85
CA ASP A 92 9.36 -4.69 13.25
C ASP A 92 9.93 -5.08 14.62
N THR A 93 9.25 -5.98 15.34
CA THR A 93 9.68 -6.52 16.63
C THR A 93 9.26 -7.98 16.78
N ALA A 94 9.94 -8.72 17.66
CA ALA A 94 9.52 -10.06 18.08
C ALA A 94 8.55 -9.93 19.27
N PHE A 95 7.43 -10.65 19.23
CA PHE A 95 6.44 -10.72 20.32
C PHE A 95 6.68 -11.93 21.23
N ALA A 96 7.41 -12.94 20.73
CA ALA A 96 7.82 -14.12 21.49
C ALA A 96 9.27 -14.51 21.19
N VAL A 97 9.87 -15.26 22.11
CA VAL A 97 11.24 -15.78 21.94
C VAL A 97 11.30 -16.73 20.73
N GLY A 98 12.23 -16.48 19.82
CA GLY A 98 12.43 -17.30 18.61
C GLY A 98 11.67 -16.78 17.39
N GLU A 99 10.83 -15.75 17.50
CA GLU A 99 10.22 -15.10 16.33
C GLU A 99 11.25 -14.33 15.51
N ALA A 100 11.17 -14.49 14.20
CA ALA A 100 11.96 -13.70 13.27
C ALA A 100 11.38 -12.27 13.14
N VAL A 101 12.21 -11.25 13.29
CA VAL A 101 11.82 -9.87 12.97
C VAL A 101 12.02 -9.68 11.46
N SER A 102 10.93 -9.81 10.68
CA SER A 102 11.00 -9.91 9.22
C SER A 102 11.41 -8.60 8.54
N GLN A 103 11.03 -7.44 9.08
CA GLN A 103 11.30 -6.13 8.47
C GLN A 103 12.81 -5.93 8.16
N PRO A 104 13.75 -5.95 9.13
CA PRO A 104 15.17 -5.73 8.83
C PRO A 104 15.81 -6.88 8.04
N ILE A 105 15.24 -8.09 8.07
CA ILE A 105 15.75 -9.23 7.29
C ILE A 105 15.46 -9.00 5.80
N ILE A 106 14.19 -8.73 5.48
CA ILE A 106 13.77 -8.51 4.09
C ILE A 106 14.31 -7.17 3.57
N GLY A 107 14.38 -6.14 4.41
CA GLY A 107 15.01 -4.86 4.04
C GLY A 107 16.46 -5.05 3.59
N ARG A 108 17.28 -5.77 4.35
CA ARG A 108 18.67 -6.10 3.94
C ARG A 108 18.74 -6.98 2.69
N PHE A 109 17.80 -7.92 2.54
CA PHE A 109 17.74 -8.75 1.33
C PHE A 109 17.49 -7.86 0.09
N LEU A 110 16.55 -6.93 0.14
CA LEU A 110 16.28 -6.01 -0.97
C LEU A 110 17.44 -5.06 -1.22
N ALA A 111 18.03 -4.49 -0.18
CA ALA A 111 19.21 -3.63 -0.28
C ALA A 111 20.44 -4.34 -0.87
N GLY A 112 20.54 -5.66 -0.70
CA GLY A 112 21.58 -6.48 -1.35
C GLY A 112 21.37 -6.70 -2.85
N LEU A 113 20.16 -6.45 -3.36
CA LEU A 113 19.80 -6.62 -4.78
C LEU A 113 19.73 -5.29 -5.54
N PHE A 114 19.21 -4.24 -4.90
CA PHE A 114 18.89 -2.97 -5.51
C PHE A 114 19.68 -1.82 -4.88
N ASP A 115 20.14 -0.90 -5.72
CA ASP A 115 20.81 0.33 -5.27
C ASP A 115 19.80 1.32 -4.72
N ASP A 116 18.58 1.35 -5.30
CA ASP A 116 17.52 2.26 -4.91
C ASP A 116 16.22 1.48 -4.66
N VAL A 117 15.47 1.88 -3.63
CA VAL A 117 14.14 1.31 -3.32
C VAL A 117 13.13 2.43 -3.09
N ILE A 118 12.05 2.42 -3.87
CA ILE A 118 10.92 3.37 -3.78
C ILE A 118 9.67 2.59 -3.42
N THR A 119 8.93 3.08 -2.43
CA THR A 119 7.67 2.49 -1.99
C THR A 119 6.67 3.58 -1.61
N VAL A 120 5.39 3.20 -1.42
CA VAL A 120 4.33 4.12 -0.98
C VAL A 120 3.82 3.65 0.39
N ASP A 121 3.64 4.57 1.31
CA ASP A 121 3.12 4.36 2.68
C ASP A 121 3.56 3.02 3.29
N PRO A 122 4.88 2.74 3.41
CA PRO A 122 5.33 1.52 4.05
C PRO A 122 4.89 1.51 5.51
N HIS A 123 4.38 0.38 5.97
CA HIS A 123 3.88 0.24 7.33
C HIS A 123 5.03 0.27 8.35
N LEU A 124 5.40 1.48 8.77
CA LEU A 124 6.51 1.72 9.70
C LEU A 124 5.97 2.22 11.04
N HIS A 125 6.01 1.37 12.07
CA HIS A 125 5.53 1.72 13.42
C HIS A 125 6.62 2.30 14.31
N ARG A 126 7.65 1.49 14.55
CA ARG A 126 8.77 1.82 15.45
C ARG A 126 10.00 2.26 14.70
N THR A 127 10.04 2.01 13.40
CA THR A 127 11.11 2.44 12.51
C THR A 127 10.75 3.81 11.95
N HIS A 128 11.44 4.86 12.38
CA HIS A 128 11.10 6.23 12.00
C HIS A 128 11.65 6.63 10.64
N ASP A 129 12.77 6.02 10.21
CA ASP A 129 13.38 6.26 8.91
C ASP A 129 13.28 4.99 8.05
N PHE A 130 12.82 5.15 6.83
CA PHE A 130 12.74 4.04 5.88
C PHE A 130 14.13 3.44 5.57
N ALA A 131 15.19 4.23 5.64
CA ALA A 131 16.56 3.78 5.50
C ALA A 131 16.99 2.76 6.58
N ASP A 132 16.42 2.85 7.78
CA ASP A 132 16.68 1.86 8.85
C ASP A 132 16.01 0.52 8.54
N ALA A 133 14.84 0.54 7.88
CA ALA A 133 14.15 -0.67 7.45
C ALA A 133 14.82 -1.30 6.22
N VAL A 134 15.20 -0.50 5.23
CA VAL A 134 15.79 -0.92 3.95
C VAL A 134 17.08 -0.15 3.71
N PRO A 135 18.26 -0.66 4.13
CA PRO A 135 19.54 0.04 4.04
C PRO A 135 20.16 -0.03 2.62
N ALA A 136 19.41 0.40 1.59
CA ALA A 136 19.90 0.58 0.22
C ALA A 136 20.60 1.97 0.09
N ALA A 137 21.30 2.20 -1.03
CA ALA A 137 22.04 3.44 -1.23
C ALA A 137 21.10 4.66 -1.25
N HIS A 138 19.93 4.52 -1.86
CA HIS A 138 18.89 5.52 -1.83
C HIS A 138 17.54 4.85 -1.60
N VAL A 139 16.74 5.40 -0.69
CA VAL A 139 15.41 4.91 -0.38
C VAL A 139 14.41 6.06 -0.33
N MET A 140 13.20 5.83 -0.81
CA MET A 140 12.12 6.80 -0.75
C MET A 140 10.82 6.13 -0.30
N ALA A 141 10.28 6.58 0.82
CA ALA A 141 8.92 6.30 1.23
C ALA A 141 8.04 7.49 0.79
N LEU A 142 7.15 7.24 -0.16
CA LEU A 142 6.20 8.23 -0.66
C LEU A 142 4.91 8.16 0.16
N SER A 143 4.12 9.22 0.16
CA SER A 143 2.79 9.18 0.76
C SER A 143 1.70 9.35 -0.29
N ALA A 144 0.70 8.46 -0.27
CA ALA A 144 -0.49 8.55 -1.12
C ALA A 144 -1.48 9.63 -0.66
N ASN A 145 -1.25 10.27 0.49
CA ASN A 145 -2.20 11.21 1.10
C ASN A 145 -2.64 12.32 0.15
N ALA A 146 -1.74 12.89 -0.65
CA ALA A 146 -2.10 13.95 -1.59
C ALA A 146 -3.07 13.43 -2.69
N ALA A 147 -2.80 12.26 -3.25
CA ALA A 147 -3.67 11.64 -4.26
C ALA A 147 -5.02 11.23 -3.67
N MET A 148 -5.03 10.69 -2.45
CA MET A 148 -6.24 10.33 -1.72
C MET A 148 -7.08 11.59 -1.37
N ALA A 149 -6.42 12.70 -1.01
CA ALA A 149 -7.09 13.96 -0.70
C ALA A 149 -7.76 14.57 -1.95
N GLU A 150 -7.08 14.55 -3.09
CA GLU A 150 -7.61 15.01 -4.37
C GLU A 150 -8.82 14.16 -4.81
N PHE A 151 -8.70 12.84 -4.70
CA PHE A 151 -9.81 11.93 -4.97
C PHE A 151 -11.01 12.26 -4.09
N LEU A 152 -10.82 12.36 -2.77
CA LEU A 152 -11.91 12.63 -1.84
C LEU A 152 -12.55 13.99 -2.08
N HIS A 153 -11.74 15.02 -2.40
CA HIS A 153 -12.23 16.34 -2.78
C HIS A 153 -13.13 16.28 -4.02
N SER A 154 -12.66 15.59 -5.07
CA SER A 154 -13.40 15.46 -6.33
C SER A 154 -14.66 14.63 -6.16
N TYR A 155 -14.60 13.53 -5.40
CA TYR A 155 -15.73 12.67 -5.10
C TYR A 155 -16.83 13.44 -4.34
N ARG A 156 -16.43 14.23 -3.33
CA ARG A 156 -17.37 15.08 -2.57
C ARG A 156 -18.07 16.10 -3.45
N ALA A 157 -17.32 16.81 -4.28
CA ALA A 157 -17.90 17.81 -5.18
C ALA A 157 -18.94 17.21 -6.14
N ALA A 158 -18.80 15.95 -6.50
CA ALA A 158 -19.70 15.24 -7.40
C ALA A 158 -20.95 14.63 -6.72
N HIS A 159 -20.87 14.28 -5.43
CA HIS A 159 -21.87 13.42 -4.78
C HIS A 159 -22.55 14.05 -3.56
N TYR A 160 -22.04 15.18 -3.04
CA TYR A 160 -22.58 15.82 -1.84
C TYR A 160 -22.89 17.29 -2.06
N GLU A 161 -24.08 17.72 -1.62
CA GLU A 161 -24.54 19.11 -1.75
C GLU A 161 -23.91 20.07 -0.72
N SER A 162 -23.43 19.53 0.42
CA SER A 162 -22.80 20.32 1.49
C SER A 162 -21.51 19.73 1.99
N HIS A 163 -20.62 20.60 2.51
CA HIS A 163 -19.31 20.17 3.05
C HIS A 163 -19.40 19.49 4.44
N ALA A 164 -20.58 19.51 5.08
CA ALA A 164 -20.74 19.11 6.49
C ALA A 164 -21.01 17.62 6.72
N ASP A 165 -21.11 16.80 5.64
CA ASP A 165 -21.68 15.46 5.75
C ASP A 165 -20.65 14.33 5.78
N ILE A 166 -19.35 14.64 5.85
CA ILE A 166 -18.28 13.60 5.88
C ILE A 166 -17.37 13.81 7.09
N ILE A 167 -17.21 12.73 7.84
CA ILE A 167 -16.25 12.61 8.95
C ILE A 167 -15.21 11.55 8.60
N LEU A 168 -13.93 11.86 8.75
CA LEU A 168 -12.85 10.90 8.56
C LEU A 168 -12.56 10.17 9.88
N LEU A 169 -12.44 8.85 9.83
CA LEU A 169 -12.20 8.04 11.03
C LEU A 169 -11.03 7.10 10.82
N GLY A 170 -10.03 7.19 11.70
CA GLY A 170 -8.99 6.18 11.82
C GLY A 170 -9.47 4.99 12.64
N PRO A 171 -9.28 3.74 12.19
CA PRO A 171 -9.74 2.56 12.92
C PRO A 171 -8.94 2.27 14.20
N ASP A 172 -7.73 2.82 14.31
CA ASP A 172 -6.88 2.73 15.50
C ASP A 172 -5.83 3.85 15.54
N SER A 173 -4.99 3.87 16.59
CA SER A 173 -4.00 4.92 16.81
C SER A 173 -2.92 5.01 15.72
N GLU A 174 -2.71 3.93 14.98
CA GLU A 174 -1.70 3.83 13.94
C GLU A 174 -2.08 4.67 12.71
N SER A 175 -3.38 4.73 12.41
CA SER A 175 -3.92 5.50 11.27
C SER A 175 -3.97 7.02 11.49
N LYS A 176 -3.67 7.50 12.73
CA LYS A 176 -3.85 8.93 13.13
C LYS A 176 -3.18 9.92 12.18
N GLN A 177 -1.95 9.64 11.74
CA GLN A 177 -1.20 10.55 10.87
C GLN A 177 -1.85 10.71 9.49
N TRP A 178 -2.34 9.61 8.89
CA TRP A 178 -3.00 9.62 7.58
C TRP A 178 -4.34 10.34 7.64
N VAL A 179 -5.18 9.97 8.63
CA VAL A 179 -6.51 10.56 8.81
C VAL A 179 -6.41 12.06 9.05
N ARG A 180 -5.49 12.50 9.93
CA ARG A 180 -5.28 13.91 10.22
C ARG A 180 -4.85 14.68 8.97
N SER A 181 -3.83 14.19 8.25
CA SER A 181 -3.31 14.84 7.04
C SER A 181 -4.40 14.97 5.97
N LEU A 182 -5.21 13.93 5.79
CA LEU A 182 -6.32 13.91 4.85
C LEU A 182 -7.42 14.90 5.24
N ALA A 183 -7.75 14.96 6.52
CA ALA A 183 -8.75 15.88 7.08
C ALA A 183 -8.33 17.34 6.91
N GLU A 184 -7.09 17.67 7.27
CA GLU A 184 -6.54 19.03 7.11
C GLU A 184 -6.55 19.46 5.64
N ALA A 185 -6.18 18.58 4.70
CA ALA A 185 -6.19 18.89 3.27
C ALA A 185 -7.60 19.12 2.69
N ASN A 186 -8.64 18.54 3.30
CA ASN A 186 -10.03 18.63 2.82
C ASN A 186 -10.93 19.53 3.70
N GLY A 187 -10.42 20.10 4.78
CA GLY A 187 -11.21 20.87 5.74
C GLY A 187 -12.32 20.04 6.39
N LEU A 188 -12.03 18.77 6.73
CA LEU A 188 -12.97 17.82 7.30
C LEU A 188 -12.73 17.59 8.78
N GLU A 189 -13.81 17.24 9.49
CA GLU A 189 -13.72 16.71 10.85
C GLU A 189 -13.15 15.31 10.83
N TYR A 190 -12.36 14.97 11.84
CA TYR A 190 -11.78 13.62 11.96
C TYR A 190 -11.68 13.15 13.40
N GLY A 191 -11.62 11.85 13.56
CA GLY A 191 -11.29 11.21 14.81
C GLY A 191 -10.52 9.91 14.61
N VAL A 192 -10.10 9.34 15.73
CA VAL A 192 -9.38 8.08 15.75
C VAL A 192 -10.03 7.17 16.79
N ALA A 193 -10.43 6.00 16.37
CA ALA A 193 -10.99 5.00 17.26
C ALA A 193 -9.90 4.36 18.14
N HIS A 194 -10.29 3.90 19.29
CA HIS A 194 -9.41 3.17 20.18
C HIS A 194 -9.73 1.68 20.15
N LYS A 195 -8.75 0.89 19.71
CA LYS A 195 -8.86 -0.56 19.55
C LYS A 195 -8.24 -1.26 20.75
N GLN A 196 -8.99 -2.18 21.35
CA GLN A 196 -8.51 -3.12 22.37
C GLN A 196 -8.71 -4.55 21.87
N ARG A 197 -7.67 -5.38 21.96
CA ARG A 197 -7.79 -6.82 21.74
C ARG A 197 -8.05 -7.50 23.06
N LEU A 198 -9.19 -8.17 23.21
CA LEU A 198 -9.58 -8.93 24.40
C LEU A 198 -9.21 -10.41 24.30
N GLY A 199 -8.50 -10.82 23.24
CA GLY A 199 -8.09 -12.20 22.95
C GLY A 199 -7.72 -12.37 21.49
N ASP A 200 -7.52 -13.60 21.04
CA ASP A 200 -7.09 -13.91 19.66
C ASP A 200 -8.12 -13.51 18.59
N ARG A 201 -9.40 -13.37 18.94
CA ARG A 201 -10.51 -13.14 18.00
C ARG A 201 -11.47 -12.02 18.38
N GLU A 202 -11.32 -11.42 19.56
CA GLU A 202 -12.26 -10.42 20.04
C GLU A 202 -11.61 -9.03 20.02
N ILE A 203 -12.19 -8.14 19.18
CA ILE A 203 -11.75 -6.75 19.01
C ILE A 203 -12.87 -5.87 19.54
N LEU A 204 -12.56 -5.04 20.53
CA LEU A 204 -13.39 -3.94 20.99
C LEU A 204 -12.89 -2.64 20.38
N VAL A 205 -13.80 -1.88 19.76
CA VAL A 205 -13.52 -0.54 19.23
C VAL A 205 -14.33 0.48 20.01
N THR A 206 -13.64 1.48 20.57
CA THR A 206 -14.27 2.64 21.19
C THR A 206 -14.14 3.82 20.24
N LEU A 207 -15.27 4.36 19.79
CA LEU A 207 -15.30 5.52 18.91
C LEU A 207 -14.96 6.81 19.69
N PRO A 208 -14.32 7.78 19.02
CA PRO A 208 -14.08 9.11 19.59
C PRO A 208 -15.39 9.87 19.86
N ASP A 209 -15.30 10.95 20.61
CA ASP A 209 -16.44 11.83 20.88
C ASP A 209 -16.69 12.76 19.68
N LEU A 210 -17.39 12.22 18.67
CA LEU A 210 -17.80 12.89 17.45
C LEU A 210 -19.30 12.70 17.24
N ASP A 211 -19.97 13.70 16.68
CA ASP A 211 -21.36 13.57 16.27
C ASP A 211 -21.43 12.87 14.90
N LEU A 212 -21.72 11.57 14.93
CA LEU A 212 -21.82 10.75 13.72
C LEU A 212 -23.25 10.74 13.14
N VAL A 213 -24.22 11.28 13.87
CA VAL A 213 -25.66 11.22 13.46
C VAL A 213 -25.87 11.89 12.11
N ALA A 214 -26.47 11.15 11.18
CA ALA A 214 -26.76 11.56 9.81
C ALA A 214 -25.53 11.92 8.93
N ASN A 215 -24.31 11.73 9.43
CA ASN A 215 -23.08 11.96 8.66
C ASN A 215 -22.59 10.66 7.96
N THR A 216 -21.92 10.82 6.83
CA THR A 216 -21.15 9.74 6.19
C THR A 216 -19.80 9.64 6.88
N VAL A 217 -19.43 8.46 7.35
CA VAL A 217 -18.12 8.20 7.93
C VAL A 217 -17.23 7.53 6.89
N VAL A 218 -16.05 8.09 6.61
CA VAL A 218 -15.04 7.46 5.77
C VAL A 218 -13.93 6.93 6.68
N VAL A 219 -13.84 5.60 6.77
CA VAL A 219 -12.77 4.94 7.53
C VAL A 219 -11.51 4.89 6.66
N VAL A 220 -10.42 5.45 7.17
CA VAL A 220 -9.15 5.60 6.44
C VAL A 220 -8.06 4.76 7.10
N ASP A 221 -7.36 3.94 6.30
CA ASP A 221 -6.26 3.10 6.79
C ASP A 221 -5.15 2.99 5.73
N ASP A 222 -3.93 2.65 6.15
CA ASP A 222 -2.82 2.39 5.22
C ASP A 222 -2.98 1.03 4.52
N VAL A 223 -3.42 -0.01 5.24
CA VAL A 223 -3.55 -1.35 4.69
C VAL A 223 -4.70 -2.13 5.28
N ILE A 224 -5.54 -2.69 4.43
CA ILE A 224 -6.62 -3.60 4.85
C ILE A 224 -6.29 -5.02 4.39
N SER A 225 -6.08 -5.92 5.36
CA SER A 225 -5.89 -7.36 5.12
C SER A 225 -7.17 -8.13 5.39
N SER A 226 -7.42 -8.59 6.62
CA SER A 226 -8.64 -9.34 6.96
C SER A 226 -9.92 -8.51 6.96
N GLY A 227 -9.81 -7.18 7.10
CA GLY A 227 -10.93 -6.26 7.23
C GLY A 227 -11.67 -6.31 8.57
N GLU A 228 -11.20 -7.09 9.55
CA GLU A 228 -11.91 -7.29 10.82
C GLU A 228 -12.04 -5.98 11.62
N THR A 229 -10.94 -5.25 11.79
CA THR A 229 -10.96 -3.96 12.50
C THR A 229 -11.93 -2.97 11.85
N ILE A 230 -11.87 -2.86 10.52
CA ILE A 230 -12.74 -1.96 9.76
C ILE A 230 -14.21 -2.39 9.89
N ALA A 231 -14.50 -3.70 9.82
CA ALA A 231 -15.86 -4.21 9.96
C ALA A 231 -16.46 -3.92 11.35
N VAL A 232 -15.67 -4.07 12.42
CA VAL A 232 -16.10 -3.72 13.79
C VAL A 232 -16.32 -2.21 13.92
N THR A 233 -15.40 -1.40 13.39
CA THR A 233 -15.51 0.06 13.38
C THR A 233 -16.76 0.52 12.61
N ALA A 234 -17.03 -0.06 11.45
CA ALA A 234 -18.18 0.29 10.63
C ALA A 234 -19.50 0.02 11.35
N ARG A 235 -19.66 -1.17 11.96
CA ARG A 235 -20.85 -1.49 12.77
C ARG A 235 -21.04 -0.49 13.90
N ALA A 236 -19.99 -0.19 14.65
CA ALA A 236 -20.05 0.77 15.75
C ALA A 236 -20.47 2.19 15.28
N CYS A 237 -20.00 2.63 14.11
CA CYS A 237 -20.42 3.91 13.52
C CYS A 237 -21.91 3.92 13.15
N LEU A 238 -22.38 2.85 12.51
CA LEU A 238 -23.80 2.72 12.13
C LEU A 238 -24.71 2.64 13.35
N GLU A 239 -24.32 1.88 14.38
CA GLU A 239 -25.05 1.81 15.66
C GLU A 239 -25.11 3.17 16.37
N ARG A 240 -24.11 4.04 16.18
CA ARG A 240 -24.07 5.41 16.70
C ARG A 240 -24.82 6.43 15.82
N GLY A 241 -25.49 5.98 14.76
CA GLY A 241 -26.35 6.78 13.91
C GLY A 241 -25.71 7.38 12.67
N ALA A 242 -24.52 6.91 12.28
CA ALA A 242 -23.93 7.27 10.99
C ALA A 242 -24.88 6.93 9.84
N LYS A 243 -25.00 7.83 8.86
CA LYS A 243 -25.84 7.66 7.66
C LYS A 243 -25.32 6.54 6.77
N SER A 244 -24.00 6.48 6.60
CA SER A 244 -23.29 5.46 5.82
C SER A 244 -21.84 5.35 6.31
N VAL A 245 -21.19 4.25 6.01
CA VAL A 245 -19.76 4.05 6.26
C VAL A 245 -19.10 3.61 4.98
N ASP A 246 -18.10 4.35 4.54
CA ASP A 246 -17.27 4.05 3.38
C ASP A 246 -15.81 3.83 3.82
N VAL A 247 -14.98 3.29 2.94
CA VAL A 247 -13.59 2.93 3.25
C VAL A 247 -12.64 3.51 2.21
N LEU A 248 -11.56 4.12 2.67
CA LEU A 248 -10.47 4.64 1.84
C LEU A 248 -9.14 4.05 2.32
N VAL A 249 -8.43 3.34 1.46
CA VAL A 249 -7.21 2.62 1.83
C VAL A 249 -6.08 2.78 0.82
N THR A 250 -4.84 2.91 1.30
CA THR A 250 -3.68 2.91 0.40
C THR A 250 -3.46 1.51 -0.20
N HIS A 251 -3.40 0.46 0.62
CA HIS A 251 -3.04 -0.89 0.17
C HIS A 251 -4.19 -1.89 0.32
N PRO A 252 -4.89 -2.23 -0.78
CA PRO A 252 -6.01 -3.17 -0.77
C PRO A 252 -5.52 -4.63 -0.82
N LEU A 253 -4.92 -5.14 0.27
CA LEU A 253 -4.49 -6.54 0.35
C LEU A 253 -5.66 -7.52 0.34
N PHE A 254 -6.75 -7.17 0.98
CA PHE A 254 -8.01 -7.91 1.09
C PHE A 254 -7.85 -9.43 1.05
N ALA A 255 -7.47 -10.00 2.17
CA ALA A 255 -7.45 -11.45 2.33
C ALA A 255 -8.82 -12.06 1.99
N GLN A 256 -8.83 -13.35 1.69
CA GLN A 256 -10.07 -14.07 1.31
C GLN A 256 -11.21 -13.79 2.30
N GLY A 257 -12.36 -13.38 1.77
CA GLY A 257 -13.56 -13.04 2.54
C GLY A 257 -13.55 -11.64 3.19
N ALA A 258 -12.52 -10.82 2.96
CA ALA A 258 -12.46 -9.48 3.56
C ALA A 258 -13.55 -8.55 3.02
N ILE A 259 -13.74 -8.51 1.71
CA ILE A 259 -14.76 -7.66 1.07
C ILE A 259 -16.17 -8.06 1.53
N GLU A 260 -16.48 -9.35 1.56
CA GLU A 260 -17.76 -9.86 2.04
C GLU A 260 -18.01 -9.46 3.50
N ARG A 261 -16.97 -9.56 4.34
CA ARG A 261 -17.05 -9.14 5.76
C ARG A 261 -17.36 -7.65 5.87
N LEU A 262 -16.69 -6.81 5.08
CA LEU A 262 -16.94 -5.36 5.07
C LEU A 262 -18.36 -5.04 4.62
N ARG A 263 -18.84 -5.67 3.55
CA ARG A 263 -20.21 -5.50 3.06
C ARG A 263 -21.25 -5.95 4.10
N GLN A 264 -21.02 -7.10 4.77
CA GLN A 264 -21.89 -7.59 5.86
C GLN A 264 -21.87 -6.67 7.09
N ALA A 265 -20.80 -5.91 7.30
CA ALA A 265 -20.72 -4.89 8.35
C ALA A 265 -21.41 -3.57 7.98
N GLY A 266 -21.97 -3.45 6.77
CA GLY A 266 -22.67 -2.25 6.30
C GLY A 266 -21.78 -1.24 5.60
N VAL A 267 -20.55 -1.60 5.21
CA VAL A 267 -19.69 -0.74 4.41
C VAL A 267 -20.29 -0.55 3.01
N GLY A 268 -20.47 0.70 2.61
CA GLY A 268 -20.95 1.14 1.30
C GLY A 268 -19.86 1.09 0.24
N GLU A 269 -19.17 2.20 0.00
CA GLU A 269 -18.11 2.27 -0.98
C GLU A 269 -16.76 1.84 -0.39
N ILE A 270 -15.90 1.28 -1.25
CA ILE A 270 -14.52 0.91 -0.90
C ILE A 270 -13.62 1.47 -2.00
N TRP A 271 -12.77 2.42 -1.63
CA TRP A 271 -11.83 3.09 -2.52
C TRP A 271 -10.40 2.76 -2.12
N SER A 272 -9.56 2.52 -3.11
CA SER A 272 -8.15 2.25 -2.87
C SER A 272 -7.25 2.86 -3.94
N THR A 273 -5.98 2.98 -3.60
CA THR A 273 -4.95 3.26 -4.60
C THR A 273 -4.66 2.03 -5.44
N ASP A 274 -3.96 2.23 -6.56
CA ASP A 274 -3.50 1.17 -7.45
C ASP A 274 -2.13 0.59 -7.03
N SER A 275 -1.75 0.77 -5.78
CA SER A 275 -0.53 0.15 -5.20
C SER A 275 -0.53 -1.38 -5.30
N ILE A 276 -1.71 -1.99 -5.21
CA ILE A 276 -1.99 -3.40 -5.43
C ILE A 276 -3.18 -3.48 -6.39
N PRO A 277 -3.10 -4.27 -7.49
CA PRO A 277 -4.23 -4.43 -8.42
C PRO A 277 -5.46 -5.02 -7.73
N HIS A 278 -6.55 -4.27 -7.71
CA HIS A 278 -7.82 -4.68 -7.10
C HIS A 278 -9.00 -3.94 -7.76
N PRO A 279 -10.23 -4.51 -7.80
CA PRO A 279 -11.41 -3.83 -8.35
C PRO A 279 -11.80 -2.52 -7.66
N SER A 280 -11.36 -2.28 -6.43
CA SER A 280 -11.57 -1.01 -5.71
C SER A 280 -10.62 0.12 -6.12
N ASN A 281 -9.66 -0.13 -7.00
CA ASN A 281 -8.69 0.89 -7.39
C ASN A 281 -9.38 2.04 -8.16
N CYS A 282 -9.28 3.23 -7.61
CA CYS A 282 -9.78 4.47 -8.22
C CYS A 282 -8.79 5.63 -8.06
N ILE A 283 -7.69 5.43 -7.34
CA ILE A 283 -6.65 6.43 -7.07
C ILE A 283 -5.34 5.95 -7.69
N VAL A 284 -4.84 6.69 -8.68
CA VAL A 284 -3.68 6.32 -9.47
C VAL A 284 -2.42 6.95 -8.89
N LEU A 285 -1.38 6.14 -8.66
CA LEU A 285 -0.10 6.56 -8.06
C LEU A 285 1.00 6.85 -9.10
N THR A 286 0.73 6.68 -10.39
CA THR A 286 1.73 6.78 -11.46
C THR A 286 2.52 8.09 -11.40
N ASN A 287 1.86 9.25 -11.27
CA ASN A 287 2.54 10.55 -11.26
C ASN A 287 3.40 10.72 -10.02
N LEU A 288 2.89 10.36 -8.84
CA LEU A 288 3.62 10.39 -7.57
C LEU A 288 4.92 9.57 -7.65
N ILE A 289 4.83 8.35 -8.20
CA ILE A 289 5.97 7.45 -8.34
C ILE A 289 6.93 7.95 -9.43
N ALA A 290 6.41 8.46 -10.55
CA ALA A 290 7.24 8.99 -11.62
C ALA A 290 8.11 10.16 -11.17
N GLU A 291 7.57 11.11 -10.42
CA GLU A 291 8.33 12.22 -9.83
C GLU A 291 9.46 11.73 -8.91
N ALA A 292 9.21 10.69 -8.12
CA ALA A 292 10.23 10.11 -7.25
C ALA A 292 11.35 9.42 -8.06
N VAL A 293 10.98 8.62 -9.08
CA VAL A 293 11.96 7.97 -9.95
C VAL A 293 12.82 9.01 -10.69
N GLN A 294 12.25 10.10 -11.19
CA GLN A 294 12.98 11.19 -11.88
C GLN A 294 14.04 11.86 -11.01
N ARG A 295 13.91 11.82 -9.68
CA ARG A 295 14.95 12.37 -8.75
C ARG A 295 16.15 11.45 -8.60
N ILE A 296 16.04 10.21 -9.03
CA ILE A 296 17.07 9.16 -8.89
C ILE A 296 17.73 8.87 -10.25
N VAL A 297 16.98 9.00 -11.35
CA VAL A 297 17.43 8.71 -12.74
C VAL A 297 18.15 9.94 -13.37
#